data_8e74e17b58d88e43e901b2755eeb855c
#
_entry.id   8e74e17b58d88e43e901b2755eeb855c
#
_cell.length_a   1.000
_cell.length_b   1.000
_cell.length_c   1.000
_cell.angle_alpha   90.00
_cell.angle_beta   90.00
_cell.angle_gamma   90.00
#
_symmetry.space_group_name_H-M   'P 1'
#
loop_
_entity.id
_entity.type
_entity.pdbx_description
1 polymer ?
#
loop_
_entity_poly.entity_id
_entity_poly.type
_entity_poly.pdbx_seq_one_letter_code
_entity_poly.pdbx_strand_id
1 'polypeptide(L)'
;EVYQVTSSFSYEAMNRRPPLPEGDSTVLRAVPDPAQTQVFYLWEEGNAPARTSFTSDMTGYYDSYDFRPYVTALTIPEGVEAKGAVVLLAGGAFQFRGDYTDTLPTAVQLREYGYRCFIVDYRLRPYSQEEGALDVARAVRFIRKNADIYGIDPENIAVMGYSAGGIQAGEFFISADGEVDGSYLDPGYTPDELDRIPADASACGMIYSFYGRLSVASLDVEHLKSAGLPPTFYCYGTEDPFYRQFEAQVGLMEEVGVAADTIVLEQWPHGFGGDGGWVA
;
A
#
# COMPACT_ATOMS: atom_id res chain seq x y z
N GLU A 1 5.36 31.64 0.29
CA GLU A 1 6.77 31.24 0.03
C GLU A 1 6.73 29.90 -0.69
N VAL A 2 7.24 29.88 -1.90
CA VAL A 2 7.43 28.65 -2.65
C VAL A 2 8.59 27.92 -1.97
N TYR A 3 8.31 26.84 -1.26
CA TYR A 3 9.35 25.95 -0.79
C TYR A 3 10.05 25.36 -2.03
N GLN A 4 11.22 25.91 -2.33
CA GLN A 4 12.14 25.22 -3.19
C GLN A 4 12.55 23.97 -2.44
N VAL A 5 12.01 22.82 -2.84
CA VAL A 5 12.59 21.53 -2.53
C VAL A 5 14.00 21.56 -3.12
N THR A 6 14.96 21.86 -2.26
CA THR A 6 16.35 21.90 -2.67
C THR A 6 16.77 20.50 -3.09
N SER A 7 17.33 20.42 -4.24
CA SER A 7 17.78 19.32 -5.07
C SER A 7 18.83 18.36 -4.47
N SER A 8 18.70 17.96 -3.23
CA SER A 8 19.44 16.82 -2.67
C SER A 8 18.64 15.49 -2.73
N PHE A 9 17.51 15.50 -3.42
CA PHE A 9 16.74 14.33 -3.76
C PHE A 9 17.46 13.55 -4.86
N SER A 10 18.26 12.56 -4.50
CA SER A 10 18.62 11.55 -5.48
C SER A 10 17.53 10.48 -5.47
N TYR A 11 16.90 10.22 -6.58
CA TYR A 11 15.95 9.11 -6.77
C TYR A 11 16.54 7.76 -6.36
N GLU A 12 17.86 7.59 -6.51
CA GLU A 12 18.58 6.45 -5.97
C GLU A 12 18.46 6.32 -4.45
N ALA A 13 18.48 7.41 -3.70
CA ALA A 13 18.31 7.39 -2.25
C ALA A 13 16.88 7.08 -1.85
N MET A 14 15.87 7.58 -2.60
CA MET A 14 14.45 7.34 -2.36
C MET A 14 14.02 5.91 -2.71
N ASN A 15 14.67 5.30 -3.70
CA ASN A 15 14.45 3.92 -4.11
C ASN A 15 15.49 2.96 -3.51
N ARG A 16 16.23 3.37 -2.47
CA ARG A 16 17.08 2.43 -1.73
C ARG A 16 16.20 1.35 -1.11
N ARG A 17 16.36 0.17 -1.65
CA ARG A 17 15.66 -1.03 -1.21
C ARG A 17 16.51 -1.78 -0.21
N PRO A 18 15.92 -2.40 0.81
CA PRO A 18 16.67 -3.37 1.59
C PRO A 18 17.19 -4.44 0.62
N PRO A 19 18.39 -4.98 0.86
CA PRO A 19 18.91 -6.06 0.03
C PRO A 19 17.92 -7.21 0.05
N LEU A 20 17.55 -7.67 -1.15
CA LEU A 20 16.69 -8.85 -1.29
C LEU A 20 17.47 -10.06 -0.73
N PRO A 21 16.81 -11.03 -0.08
CA PRO A 21 17.44 -12.24 0.38
C PRO A 21 18.17 -12.93 -0.77
N GLU A 22 19.41 -13.33 -0.56
CA GLU A 22 20.13 -14.14 -1.55
C GLU A 22 19.48 -15.51 -1.69
N GLY A 23 19.21 -15.91 -2.90
CA GLY A 23 19.19 -17.32 -3.29
C GLY A 23 17.88 -18.00 -3.60
N ASP A 24 16.69 -17.52 -3.33
CA ASP A 24 15.49 -18.25 -3.76
C ASP A 24 14.49 -17.35 -4.48
N SER A 25 14.20 -17.66 -5.75
CA SER A 25 13.17 -16.98 -6.55
C SER A 25 11.75 -17.16 -5.99
N THR A 26 11.59 -18.01 -4.97
CA THR A 26 10.31 -18.35 -4.35
C THR A 26 10.26 -17.99 -2.88
N VAL A 27 10.71 -16.79 -2.54
CA VAL A 27 10.76 -16.32 -1.14
C VAL A 27 9.40 -16.43 -0.43
N LEU A 28 8.28 -16.38 -1.15
CA LEU A 28 6.95 -16.65 -0.58
C LEU A 28 6.78 -18.06 -0.01
N ARG A 29 7.65 -19.00 -0.35
CA ARG A 29 7.67 -20.36 0.20
C ARG A 29 8.50 -20.47 1.47
N ALA A 30 9.35 -19.48 1.74
CA ALA A 30 10.08 -19.43 3.00
C ALA A 30 9.11 -19.25 4.16
N VAL A 31 9.35 -19.97 5.24
CA VAL A 31 8.60 -19.75 6.48
C VAL A 31 9.03 -18.43 7.09
N PRO A 32 8.11 -17.47 7.36
CA PRO A 32 8.48 -16.23 8.00
C PRO A 32 9.10 -16.44 9.37
N ASP A 33 10.10 -15.62 9.69
CA ASP A 33 10.64 -15.48 11.05
C ASP A 33 10.24 -14.08 11.59
N PRO A 34 9.23 -14.01 12.45
CA PRO A 34 8.73 -12.73 12.96
C PRO A 34 9.72 -11.98 13.86
N ALA A 35 10.85 -12.59 14.21
CA ALA A 35 11.95 -11.95 14.95
C ALA A 35 12.93 -11.22 14.03
N GLN A 36 12.78 -11.33 12.72
CA GLN A 36 13.65 -10.71 11.74
C GLN A 36 12.86 -9.85 10.75
N THR A 37 13.47 -8.76 10.27
CA THR A 37 12.92 -8.05 9.10
C THR A 37 13.28 -8.84 7.86
N GLN A 38 12.25 -9.21 7.09
CA GLN A 38 12.39 -10.07 5.92
C GLN A 38 11.70 -9.46 4.70
N VAL A 39 12.24 -9.78 3.53
CA VAL A 39 11.69 -9.38 2.24
C VAL A 39 11.21 -10.61 1.49
N PHE A 40 9.99 -10.55 0.95
CA PHE A 40 9.39 -11.65 0.20
C PHE A 40 8.89 -11.14 -1.16
N TYR A 41 9.28 -11.80 -2.27
CA TYR A 41 8.68 -11.54 -3.57
C TYR A 41 7.20 -11.96 -3.56
N LEU A 42 6.34 -11.13 -4.10
CA LEU A 42 4.89 -11.40 -4.14
C LEU A 42 4.51 -12.44 -5.19
N TRP A 43 5.28 -12.55 -6.26
CA TRP A 43 5.00 -13.43 -7.38
C TRP A 43 6.18 -14.33 -7.71
N GLU A 44 5.88 -15.54 -8.18
CA GLU A 44 6.88 -16.37 -8.84
C GLU A 44 7.46 -15.62 -10.05
N GLU A 45 8.70 -15.86 -10.38
CA GLU A 45 9.36 -15.21 -11.50
C GLU A 45 8.60 -15.46 -12.82
N GLY A 46 8.24 -14.37 -13.50
CA GLY A 46 7.48 -14.43 -14.74
C GLY A 46 5.97 -14.72 -14.59
N ASN A 47 5.44 -14.85 -13.37
CA ASN A 47 4.01 -15.12 -13.13
C ASN A 47 3.29 -13.98 -12.42
N ALA A 48 3.79 -12.75 -12.46
CA ALA A 48 3.01 -11.60 -12.01
C ALA A 48 1.92 -11.28 -13.05
N PRO A 49 0.62 -11.31 -12.66
CA PRO A 49 -0.46 -11.09 -13.63
C PRO A 49 -0.37 -9.67 -14.20
N ALA A 50 -0.35 -9.55 -15.53
CA ALA A 50 -0.22 -8.27 -16.22
C ALA A 50 -0.86 -8.28 -17.60
N ARG A 51 -1.61 -7.24 -17.91
CA ARG A 51 -2.03 -6.94 -19.29
C ARG A 51 -1.15 -5.85 -19.94
N THR A 52 -0.38 -5.16 -19.12
CA THR A 52 0.58 -4.13 -19.58
C THR A 52 1.90 -4.79 -19.93
N SER A 53 2.44 -4.48 -21.11
CA SER A 53 3.79 -4.87 -21.51
C SER A 53 4.74 -3.72 -21.25
N PHE A 54 5.79 -4.00 -20.50
CA PHE A 54 6.90 -3.05 -20.32
C PHE A 54 7.78 -3.08 -21.57
N THR A 55 7.82 -2.00 -22.33
CA THR A 55 8.47 -1.96 -23.65
C THR A 55 9.66 -1.02 -23.77
N SER A 56 10.00 -0.26 -22.71
CA SER A 56 11.07 0.74 -22.77
C SER A 56 11.94 0.72 -21.53
N ASP A 57 13.24 0.97 -21.71
CA ASP A 57 14.16 1.34 -20.65
C ASP A 57 13.74 2.71 -20.08
N MET A 58 12.85 2.69 -19.15
CA MET A 58 12.48 3.88 -18.40
C MET A 58 13.55 4.14 -17.36
N THR A 59 14.23 5.25 -17.45
CA THR A 59 15.22 5.67 -16.47
C THR A 59 14.63 6.72 -15.52
N GLY A 60 15.00 6.67 -14.25
CA GLY A 60 14.62 7.67 -13.26
C GLY A 60 13.44 7.23 -12.39
N TYR A 61 12.22 7.62 -12.73
CA TYR A 61 11.04 7.48 -11.87
C TYR A 61 10.27 6.17 -12.00
N TYR A 62 10.73 5.23 -12.81
CA TYR A 62 10.01 3.99 -13.08
C TYR A 62 10.82 2.78 -12.65
N ASP A 63 10.13 1.67 -12.43
CA ASP A 63 10.80 0.41 -12.21
C ASP A 63 11.58 -0.04 -13.46
N SER A 64 12.61 -0.84 -13.24
CA SER A 64 13.26 -1.58 -14.32
C SER A 64 12.29 -2.64 -14.88
N TYR A 65 12.53 -3.09 -16.10
CA TYR A 65 11.70 -4.09 -16.78
C TYR A 65 11.66 -5.45 -16.06
N ASP A 66 12.64 -5.73 -15.23
CA ASP A 66 12.79 -6.94 -14.42
C ASP A 66 12.35 -6.74 -12.96
N PHE A 67 11.69 -5.63 -12.66
CA PHE A 67 11.19 -5.36 -11.32
C PHE A 67 10.16 -6.43 -10.92
N ARG A 68 10.36 -7.01 -9.75
CA ARG A 68 9.43 -7.94 -9.13
C ARG A 68 8.84 -7.31 -7.87
N PRO A 69 7.51 -7.19 -7.77
CA PRO A 69 6.87 -6.70 -6.54
C PRO A 69 7.26 -7.56 -5.33
N TYR A 70 7.45 -6.89 -4.19
CA TYR A 70 7.81 -7.58 -2.96
C TYR A 70 7.19 -6.90 -1.73
N VAL A 71 7.16 -7.63 -0.64
CA VAL A 71 6.74 -7.15 0.67
C VAL A 71 7.90 -7.24 1.66
N THR A 72 8.10 -6.16 2.42
CA THR A 72 9.05 -6.13 3.54
C THR A 72 8.26 -6.27 4.84
N ALA A 73 8.42 -7.40 5.51
CA ALA A 73 7.84 -7.66 6.83
C ALA A 73 8.77 -7.13 7.92
N LEU A 74 8.29 -6.18 8.73
CA LEU A 74 9.08 -5.60 9.82
C LEU A 74 8.80 -6.31 11.15
N THR A 75 9.82 -6.35 12.00
CA THR A 75 9.68 -6.84 13.39
C THR A 75 8.88 -5.85 14.22
N ILE A 76 8.26 -6.32 15.30
CA ILE A 76 7.81 -5.48 16.43
C ILE A 76 8.87 -5.53 17.56
N PRO A 77 8.92 -4.54 18.46
CA PRO A 77 9.85 -4.55 19.58
C PRO A 77 9.66 -5.77 20.48
N GLU A 78 10.73 -6.22 21.12
CA GLU A 78 10.66 -7.32 22.08
C GLU A 78 9.72 -6.98 23.25
N GLY A 79 8.86 -7.91 23.60
CA GLY A 79 7.88 -7.75 24.69
C GLY A 79 6.61 -6.98 24.30
N VAL A 80 6.50 -6.50 23.07
CA VAL A 80 5.26 -5.91 22.55
C VAL A 80 4.38 -7.01 21.96
N GLU A 81 3.13 -7.08 22.43
CA GLU A 81 2.14 -8.03 21.92
C GLU A 81 1.60 -7.58 20.56
N ALA A 82 1.52 -8.51 19.61
CA ALA A 82 0.95 -8.23 18.29
C ALA A 82 -0.57 -8.07 18.37
N LYS A 83 -1.11 -7.01 17.75
CA LYS A 83 -2.55 -6.68 17.74
C LYS A 83 -3.21 -6.90 16.39
N GLY A 84 -2.44 -6.80 15.32
CA GLY A 84 -2.91 -6.89 13.95
C GLY A 84 -1.80 -6.55 12.97
N ALA A 85 -2.13 -6.43 11.70
CA ALA A 85 -1.21 -6.05 10.64
C ALA A 85 -1.65 -4.78 9.93
N VAL A 86 -0.67 -4.02 9.46
CA VAL A 86 -0.89 -2.87 8.56
C VAL A 86 0.00 -3.04 7.34
N VAL A 87 -0.63 -3.11 6.17
CA VAL A 87 0.02 -3.04 4.87
C VAL A 87 0.21 -1.56 4.53
N LEU A 88 1.43 -1.15 4.24
CA LEU A 88 1.80 0.23 3.98
C LEU A 88 2.24 0.42 2.54
N LEU A 89 1.66 1.42 1.86
CA LEU A 89 1.89 1.73 0.45
C LEU A 89 2.40 3.16 0.30
N ALA A 90 3.66 3.32 -0.10
CA ALA A 90 4.26 4.64 -0.27
C ALA A 90 3.65 5.44 -1.42
N GLY A 91 3.64 6.77 -1.26
CA GLY A 91 3.34 7.71 -2.33
C GLY A 91 4.47 7.85 -3.34
N GLY A 92 4.29 8.73 -4.31
CA GLY A 92 5.28 9.01 -5.35
C GLY A 92 4.70 9.13 -6.76
N ALA A 93 3.42 9.48 -6.88
CA ALA A 93 2.73 9.70 -8.16
C ALA A 93 2.83 8.53 -9.15
N PHE A 94 2.99 7.30 -8.67
CA PHE A 94 3.27 6.09 -9.47
C PHE A 94 4.57 6.18 -10.30
N GLN A 95 5.51 7.02 -9.89
CA GLN A 95 6.80 7.21 -10.55
C GLN A 95 7.97 6.74 -9.68
N PHE A 96 7.80 6.73 -8.38
CA PHE A 96 8.74 6.22 -7.37
C PHE A 96 7.97 5.83 -6.12
N ARG A 97 8.65 5.28 -5.11
CA ARG A 97 8.09 4.96 -3.79
C ARG A 97 8.83 5.76 -2.73
N GLY A 98 8.09 6.63 -2.02
CA GLY A 98 8.63 7.48 -0.95
C GLY A 98 8.74 6.77 0.40
N ASP A 99 9.26 5.55 0.46
CA ASP A 99 9.27 4.73 1.69
C ASP A 99 9.96 5.40 2.87
N TYR A 100 11.00 6.16 2.62
CA TYR A 100 11.75 6.84 3.69
C TYR A 100 11.01 8.02 4.31
N THR A 101 10.03 8.58 3.62
CA THR A 101 9.19 9.68 4.13
C THR A 101 7.86 9.17 4.64
N ASP A 102 7.28 8.19 3.97
CA ASP A 102 5.92 7.72 4.18
C ASP A 102 5.88 6.47 5.08
N THR A 103 6.23 5.32 4.52
CA THR A 103 5.95 4.02 5.13
C THR A 103 6.88 3.67 6.28
N LEU A 104 8.19 3.91 6.16
CA LEU A 104 9.15 3.55 7.20
C LEU A 104 8.97 4.33 8.51
N PRO A 105 8.84 5.67 8.50
CA PRO A 105 8.62 6.42 9.75
C PRO A 105 7.32 6.02 10.44
N THR A 106 6.26 5.77 9.67
CA THR A 106 4.98 5.31 10.20
C THR A 106 5.07 3.89 10.76
N ALA A 107 5.72 2.98 10.04
CA ALA A 107 5.93 1.62 10.49
C ALA A 107 6.71 1.57 11.82
N VAL A 108 7.74 2.41 11.97
CA VAL A 108 8.51 2.53 13.22
C VAL A 108 7.62 2.95 14.40
N GLN A 109 6.64 3.84 14.17
CA GLN A 109 5.70 4.27 15.21
C GLN A 109 4.65 3.19 15.50
N LEU A 110 4.00 2.63 14.47
CA LEU A 110 2.92 1.65 14.61
C LEU A 110 3.37 0.35 15.30
N ARG A 111 4.61 -0.09 15.06
CA ARG A 111 5.14 -1.29 15.70
C ARG A 111 5.30 -1.16 17.21
N GLU A 112 5.53 0.05 17.74
CA GLU A 112 5.56 0.33 19.18
C GLU A 112 4.17 0.10 19.82
N TYR A 113 3.10 0.23 19.05
CA TYR A 113 1.72 -0.06 19.46
C TYR A 113 1.31 -1.53 19.26
N GLY A 114 2.20 -2.38 18.71
CA GLY A 114 1.95 -3.79 18.48
C GLY A 114 1.39 -4.12 17.10
N TYR A 115 1.41 -3.19 16.15
CA TYR A 115 1.03 -3.51 14.79
C TYR A 115 2.21 -4.06 13.98
N ARG A 116 2.01 -5.21 13.37
CA ARG A 116 2.95 -5.76 12.39
C ARG A 116 2.84 -4.97 11.10
N CYS A 117 3.93 -4.33 10.68
CA CYS A 117 3.96 -3.51 9.48
C CYS A 117 4.58 -4.25 8.30
N PHE A 118 3.91 -4.17 7.16
CA PHE A 118 4.29 -4.80 5.92
C PHE A 118 4.33 -3.72 4.82
N ILE A 119 5.53 -3.35 4.39
CA ILE A 119 5.71 -2.36 3.32
C ILE A 119 5.67 -3.10 1.99
N VAL A 120 4.76 -2.69 1.10
CA VAL A 120 4.60 -3.30 -0.22
C VAL A 120 5.16 -2.40 -1.30
N ASP A 121 6.17 -2.91 -1.98
CA ASP A 121 6.70 -2.32 -3.21
C ASP A 121 5.88 -2.82 -4.39
N TYR A 122 4.75 -2.16 -4.62
CA TYR A 122 3.81 -2.45 -5.71
C TYR A 122 4.33 -1.91 -7.05
N ARG A 123 3.85 -2.45 -8.17
CA ARG A 123 4.25 -2.02 -9.52
C ARG A 123 3.86 -0.58 -9.81
N LEU A 124 4.80 0.18 -10.37
CA LEU A 124 4.62 1.56 -10.81
C LEU A 124 4.26 1.61 -12.30
N ARG A 125 4.07 2.82 -12.84
CA ARG A 125 3.93 3.00 -14.30
C ARG A 125 5.09 2.34 -15.05
N PRO A 126 4.81 1.70 -16.19
CA PRO A 126 3.61 1.79 -17.03
C PRO A 126 2.45 0.89 -16.59
N TYR A 127 2.61 0.09 -15.54
CA TYR A 127 1.53 -0.77 -15.04
C TYR A 127 0.33 0.03 -14.57
N SER A 128 -0.86 -0.54 -14.73
CA SER A 128 -2.11 0.08 -14.31
C SER A 128 -2.32 0.01 -12.79
N GLN A 129 -3.27 0.78 -12.26
CA GLN A 129 -3.64 0.70 -10.84
C GLN A 129 -4.20 -0.69 -10.48
N GLU A 130 -4.94 -1.32 -11.38
CA GLU A 130 -5.50 -2.65 -11.20
C GLU A 130 -4.39 -3.73 -11.08
N GLU A 131 -3.30 -3.59 -11.85
CA GLU A 131 -2.13 -4.48 -11.72
C GLU A 131 -1.42 -4.29 -10.38
N GLY A 132 -1.25 -3.04 -9.93
CA GLY A 132 -0.70 -2.75 -8.60
C GLY A 132 -1.65 -3.18 -7.47
N ALA A 133 -2.96 -3.14 -7.68
CA ALA A 133 -3.94 -3.62 -6.70
C ALA A 133 -3.82 -5.14 -6.46
N LEU A 134 -3.50 -5.91 -7.50
CA LEU A 134 -3.19 -7.35 -7.35
C LEU A 134 -1.93 -7.59 -6.51
N ASP A 135 -0.92 -6.72 -6.60
CA ASP A 135 0.26 -6.81 -5.73
C ASP A 135 -0.12 -6.62 -4.25
N VAL A 136 -1.00 -5.65 -3.97
CA VAL A 136 -1.53 -5.42 -2.61
C VAL A 136 -2.35 -6.61 -2.13
N ALA A 137 -3.26 -7.12 -2.95
CA ALA A 137 -4.07 -8.30 -2.63
C ALA A 137 -3.19 -9.51 -2.31
N ARG A 138 -2.13 -9.70 -3.08
CA ARG A 138 -1.16 -10.77 -2.88
C ARG A 138 -0.45 -10.66 -1.52
N ALA A 139 -0.07 -9.44 -1.13
CA ALA A 139 0.52 -9.18 0.19
C ALA A 139 -0.46 -9.48 1.33
N VAL A 140 -1.73 -9.06 1.21
CA VAL A 140 -2.76 -9.36 2.21
C VAL A 140 -2.95 -10.87 2.37
N ARG A 141 -3.03 -11.62 1.27
CA ARG A 141 -3.10 -13.09 1.26
C ARG A 141 -1.91 -13.75 1.95
N PHE A 142 -0.70 -13.27 1.66
CA PHE A 142 0.52 -13.73 2.30
C PHE A 142 0.49 -13.52 3.82
N ILE A 143 0.07 -12.34 4.26
CA ILE A 143 -0.04 -12.00 5.68
C ILE A 143 -1.08 -12.90 6.36
N ARG A 144 -2.27 -13.04 5.76
CA ARG A 144 -3.35 -13.89 6.28
C ARG A 144 -2.95 -15.36 6.38
N LYS A 145 -2.27 -15.90 5.35
CA LYS A 145 -1.72 -17.27 5.38
C LYS A 145 -0.79 -17.51 6.56
N ASN A 146 -0.02 -16.50 6.94
CA ASN A 146 1.00 -16.59 7.98
C ASN A 146 0.60 -15.90 9.28
N ALA A 147 -0.70 -15.62 9.49
CA ALA A 147 -1.20 -14.88 10.65
C ALA A 147 -0.80 -15.53 11.98
N ASP A 148 -0.89 -16.85 12.09
CA ASP A 148 -0.47 -17.59 13.28
C ASP A 148 1.02 -17.39 13.59
N ILE A 149 1.88 -17.38 12.56
CA ILE A 149 3.32 -17.17 12.73
C ILE A 149 3.61 -15.74 13.21
N TYR A 150 2.88 -14.77 12.69
CA TYR A 150 3.00 -13.37 13.08
C TYR A 150 2.29 -13.05 14.41
N GLY A 151 1.49 -13.98 14.94
CA GLY A 151 0.75 -13.82 16.19
C GLY A 151 -0.38 -12.80 16.09
N ILE A 152 -1.05 -12.73 14.95
CA ILE A 152 -2.15 -11.79 14.68
C ILE A 152 -3.43 -12.52 14.32
N ASP A 153 -4.57 -11.85 14.50
CA ASP A 153 -5.84 -12.29 13.96
C ASP A 153 -5.83 -12.12 12.44
N PRO A 154 -6.08 -13.16 11.63
CA PRO A 154 -6.12 -13.06 10.17
C PRO A 154 -7.16 -12.08 9.63
N GLU A 155 -8.18 -11.74 10.42
CA GLU A 155 -9.20 -10.76 10.06
C GLU A 155 -8.80 -9.32 10.44
N ASN A 156 -7.74 -9.13 11.22
CA ASN A 156 -7.27 -7.81 11.63
C ASN A 156 -6.07 -7.34 10.79
N ILE A 157 -6.33 -7.10 9.51
CA ILE A 157 -5.36 -6.60 8.54
C ILE A 157 -5.91 -5.30 7.93
N ALA A 158 -5.21 -4.20 8.11
CA ALA A 158 -5.53 -2.92 7.48
C ALA A 158 -4.60 -2.64 6.29
N VAL A 159 -5.08 -1.87 5.33
CA VAL A 159 -4.27 -1.35 4.21
C VAL A 159 -4.26 0.17 4.29
N MET A 160 -3.07 0.76 4.34
CA MET A 160 -2.87 2.20 4.44
C MET A 160 -1.92 2.69 3.36
N GLY A 161 -2.28 3.78 2.70
CA GLY A 161 -1.43 4.35 1.66
C GLY A 161 -1.34 5.88 1.71
N TYR A 162 -0.27 6.37 1.13
CA TYR A 162 0.13 7.77 1.10
C TYR A 162 0.03 8.30 -0.32
N SER A 163 -0.67 9.41 -0.57
CA SER A 163 -0.75 10.00 -1.91
C SER A 163 -1.12 8.93 -2.97
N ALA A 164 -0.28 8.69 -3.97
CA ALA A 164 -0.49 7.62 -4.96
C ALA A 164 -0.63 6.23 -4.32
N GLY A 165 0.06 5.95 -3.21
CA GLY A 165 -0.09 4.71 -2.45
C GLY A 165 -1.47 4.55 -1.83
N GLY A 166 -2.10 5.66 -1.39
CA GLY A 166 -3.49 5.63 -0.92
C GLY A 166 -4.49 5.42 -2.06
N ILE A 167 -4.23 6.01 -3.22
CA ILE A 167 -5.00 5.70 -4.44
C ILE A 167 -4.88 4.21 -4.78
N GLN A 168 -3.68 3.64 -4.62
CA GLN A 168 -3.43 2.21 -4.82
C GLN A 168 -4.16 1.33 -3.80
N ALA A 169 -4.20 1.77 -2.52
CA ALA A 169 -5.00 1.12 -1.49
C ALA A 169 -6.50 1.15 -1.84
N GLY A 170 -6.98 2.29 -2.31
CA GLY A 170 -8.37 2.44 -2.77
C GLY A 170 -8.70 1.52 -3.93
N GLU A 171 -7.82 1.40 -4.92
CA GLU A 171 -8.01 0.50 -6.06
C GLU A 171 -8.04 -0.98 -5.62
N PHE A 172 -7.22 -1.35 -4.62
CA PHE A 172 -7.28 -2.68 -4.04
C PHE A 172 -8.68 -3.02 -3.53
N PHE A 173 -9.32 -2.15 -2.75
CA PHE A 173 -10.67 -2.38 -2.26
C PHE A 173 -11.74 -2.36 -3.35
N ILE A 174 -11.52 -1.62 -4.44
CA ILE A 174 -12.49 -1.51 -5.53
C ILE A 174 -12.42 -2.72 -6.48
N SER A 175 -11.23 -3.25 -6.74
CA SER A 175 -11.04 -4.19 -7.86
C SER A 175 -10.35 -5.51 -7.52
N ALA A 176 -9.73 -5.66 -6.36
CA ALA A 176 -8.82 -6.77 -6.09
C ALA A 176 -8.95 -7.43 -4.70
N ASP A 177 -9.87 -6.97 -3.87
CA ASP A 177 -10.12 -7.60 -2.56
C ASP A 177 -10.91 -8.92 -2.67
N GLY A 178 -11.11 -9.59 -1.56
CA GLY A 178 -11.85 -10.84 -1.49
C GLY A 178 -11.19 -11.97 -2.29
N GLU A 179 -11.99 -12.65 -3.11
CA GLU A 179 -11.59 -13.84 -3.87
C GLU A 179 -11.04 -13.52 -5.27
N VAL A 180 -10.89 -12.23 -5.62
CA VAL A 180 -10.42 -11.81 -6.95
C VAL A 180 -8.94 -12.16 -7.14
N ASP A 181 -8.62 -12.98 -8.12
CA ASP A 181 -7.25 -13.32 -8.52
C ASP A 181 -6.83 -12.63 -9.83
N GLY A 182 -5.57 -12.83 -10.23
CA GLY A 182 -5.01 -12.20 -11.42
C GLY A 182 -5.63 -12.61 -12.76
N SER A 183 -6.41 -13.70 -12.81
CA SER A 183 -6.95 -14.26 -14.06
C SER A 183 -7.99 -13.32 -14.71
N TYR A 184 -8.65 -12.45 -13.92
CA TYR A 184 -9.59 -11.48 -14.50
C TYR A 184 -8.89 -10.46 -15.39
N LEU A 185 -7.63 -10.18 -15.09
CA LEU A 185 -6.82 -9.17 -15.78
C LEU A 185 -5.91 -9.78 -16.84
N ASP A 186 -5.34 -10.95 -16.54
CA ASP A 186 -4.37 -11.66 -17.37
C ASP A 186 -4.82 -13.11 -17.57
N PRO A 187 -5.36 -13.45 -18.75
CA PRO A 187 -5.74 -14.83 -19.05
C PRO A 187 -4.57 -15.83 -19.08
N GLY A 188 -3.33 -15.33 -19.14
CA GLY A 188 -2.11 -16.15 -19.08
C GLY A 188 -1.64 -16.46 -17.66
N TYR A 189 -2.22 -15.79 -16.67
CA TYR A 189 -1.87 -15.99 -15.28
C TYR A 189 -2.22 -17.40 -14.79
N THR A 190 -1.33 -18.00 -14.02
CA THR A 190 -1.58 -19.31 -13.39
C THR A 190 -1.73 -19.13 -11.88
N PRO A 191 -2.96 -19.21 -11.34
CA PRO A 191 -3.23 -19.10 -9.91
C PRO A 191 -2.49 -20.19 -9.11
N ASP A 192 -2.07 -19.82 -7.89
CA ASP A 192 -1.41 -20.75 -6.96
C ASP A 192 -2.19 -20.89 -5.64
N GLU A 193 -1.54 -21.40 -4.59
CA GLU A 193 -2.18 -21.64 -3.29
C GLU A 193 -2.61 -20.34 -2.59
N LEU A 194 -1.89 -19.22 -2.79
CA LEU A 194 -2.25 -17.95 -2.17
C LEU A 194 -3.52 -17.36 -2.77
N ASP A 195 -3.81 -17.61 -4.04
CA ASP A 195 -5.02 -17.10 -4.70
C ASP A 195 -6.32 -17.70 -4.14
N ARG A 196 -6.21 -18.80 -3.39
CA ARG A 196 -7.35 -19.44 -2.70
C ARG A 196 -7.68 -18.79 -1.35
N ILE A 197 -6.85 -17.86 -0.90
CA ILE A 197 -7.01 -17.14 0.35
C ILE A 197 -7.66 -15.80 0.02
N PRO A 198 -8.74 -15.42 0.70
CA PRO A 198 -9.35 -14.10 0.45
C PRO A 198 -8.40 -12.96 0.81
N ALA A 199 -8.46 -11.89 0.03
CA ALA A 199 -7.63 -10.69 0.23
C ALA A 199 -8.34 -9.59 1.02
N ASP A 200 -9.46 -9.89 1.70
CA ASP A 200 -10.20 -8.88 2.46
C ASP A 200 -9.32 -8.17 3.49
N ALA A 201 -9.55 -6.89 3.66
CA ALA A 201 -8.90 -6.11 4.70
C ALA A 201 -9.94 -5.34 5.51
N SER A 202 -9.70 -5.21 6.82
CA SER A 202 -10.68 -4.72 7.80
C SER A 202 -10.80 -3.20 7.88
N ALA A 203 -9.82 -2.45 7.37
CA ALA A 203 -9.79 -0.99 7.38
C ALA A 203 -8.89 -0.42 6.28
N CYS A 204 -9.20 0.81 5.86
CA CYS A 204 -8.40 1.58 4.92
C CYS A 204 -7.85 2.85 5.56
N GLY A 205 -6.58 3.19 5.28
CA GLY A 205 -5.96 4.47 5.64
C GLY A 205 -5.62 5.29 4.40
N MET A 206 -6.15 6.51 4.34
CA MET A 206 -5.92 7.48 3.26
C MET A 206 -5.11 8.67 3.80
N ILE A 207 -3.80 8.61 3.66
CA ILE A 207 -2.91 9.67 4.13
C ILE A 207 -2.62 10.61 2.96
N TYR A 208 -3.09 11.86 3.07
CA TYR A 208 -3.15 12.83 1.96
C TYR A 208 -3.55 12.17 0.62
N SER A 209 -4.62 11.37 0.68
CA SER A 209 -5.11 10.58 -0.45
C SER A 209 -6.63 10.41 -0.44
N PHE A 210 -7.13 9.70 -1.44
CA PHE A 210 -8.56 9.45 -1.65
C PHE A 210 -8.78 8.20 -2.52
N TYR A 211 -9.99 7.68 -2.52
CA TYR A 211 -10.45 6.71 -3.54
C TYR A 211 -10.58 7.42 -4.89
N GLY A 212 -9.95 6.91 -5.93
CA GLY A 212 -10.02 7.52 -7.25
C GLY A 212 -8.82 7.22 -8.14
N ARG A 213 -8.48 8.19 -8.98
CA ARG A 213 -7.33 8.13 -9.90
C ARG A 213 -6.34 9.23 -9.55
N LEU A 214 -5.12 9.14 -10.06
CA LEU A 214 -4.11 10.15 -9.79
C LEU A 214 -4.65 11.57 -10.05
N SER A 215 -4.59 12.41 -9.01
CA SER A 215 -5.06 13.79 -8.97
C SER A 215 -6.58 13.99 -9.07
N VAL A 216 -7.40 12.94 -9.05
CA VAL A 216 -8.87 13.04 -9.14
C VAL A 216 -9.55 12.09 -8.15
N ALA A 217 -10.16 12.65 -7.11
CA ALA A 217 -11.00 11.89 -6.19
C ALA A 217 -12.29 11.40 -6.87
N SER A 218 -12.68 10.16 -6.61
CA SER A 218 -14.00 9.69 -6.99
C SER A 218 -15.07 10.31 -6.09
N LEU A 219 -16.09 10.91 -6.70
CA LEU A 219 -17.29 11.41 -6.03
C LEU A 219 -18.54 10.65 -6.49
N ASP A 220 -18.36 9.53 -7.14
CA ASP A 220 -19.44 8.65 -7.59
C ASP A 220 -19.86 7.73 -6.43
N VAL A 221 -20.92 8.16 -5.73
CA VAL A 221 -21.46 7.46 -4.55
C VAL A 221 -21.87 6.04 -4.87
N GLU A 222 -22.52 5.80 -6.00
CA GLU A 222 -23.00 4.47 -6.37
C GLU A 222 -21.84 3.52 -6.67
N HIS A 223 -20.80 4.03 -7.33
CA HIS A 223 -19.60 3.26 -7.59
C HIS A 223 -18.87 2.89 -6.27
N LEU A 224 -18.64 3.87 -5.39
CA LEU A 224 -17.97 3.62 -4.11
C LEU A 224 -18.79 2.69 -3.21
N LYS A 225 -20.11 2.85 -3.20
CA LYS A 225 -21.01 1.99 -2.43
C LYS A 225 -21.01 0.55 -2.93
N SER A 226 -20.98 0.35 -4.24
CA SER A 226 -20.94 -0.98 -4.85
C SER A 226 -19.64 -1.74 -4.54
N ALA A 227 -18.55 -1.04 -4.23
CA ALA A 227 -17.28 -1.63 -3.87
C ALA A 227 -17.24 -2.21 -2.45
N GLY A 228 -18.22 -1.89 -1.59
CA GLY A 228 -18.24 -2.43 -0.23
C GLY A 228 -17.06 -2.00 0.65
N LEU A 229 -16.65 -0.75 0.53
CA LEU A 229 -15.45 -0.20 1.17
C LEU A 229 -15.48 -0.37 2.70
N PRO A 230 -14.33 -0.67 3.34
CA PRO A 230 -14.23 -0.81 4.79
C PRO A 230 -14.27 0.56 5.50
N PRO A 231 -14.36 0.58 6.84
CA PRO A 231 -14.09 1.78 7.61
C PRO A 231 -12.78 2.44 7.17
N THR A 232 -12.82 3.75 6.95
CA THR A 232 -11.71 4.48 6.35
C THR A 232 -11.24 5.63 7.24
N PHE A 233 -9.96 5.68 7.51
CA PHE A 233 -9.28 6.77 8.19
C PHE A 233 -8.65 7.72 7.17
N TYR A 234 -8.89 9.02 7.33
CA TYR A 234 -8.29 10.08 6.50
C TYR A 234 -7.38 10.96 7.34
N CYS A 235 -6.17 11.26 6.82
CA CYS A 235 -5.30 12.27 7.40
C CYS A 235 -4.73 13.17 6.29
N TYR A 236 -4.94 14.47 6.39
CA TYR A 236 -4.48 15.42 5.36
C TYR A 236 -4.24 16.82 5.92
N GLY A 237 -3.45 17.61 5.23
CA GLY A 237 -3.11 18.97 5.60
C GLY A 237 -3.99 20.01 4.92
N THR A 238 -4.21 21.17 5.59
CA THR A 238 -5.02 22.28 5.03
C THR A 238 -4.32 23.03 3.90
N GLU A 239 -2.98 22.92 3.78
CA GLU A 239 -2.20 23.52 2.69
C GLU A 239 -1.90 22.54 1.55
N ASP A 240 -2.49 21.34 1.61
CA ASP A 240 -2.39 20.35 0.52
C ASP A 240 -3.14 20.85 -0.73
N PRO A 241 -2.55 20.81 -1.93
CA PRO A 241 -3.23 21.21 -3.15
C PRO A 241 -4.50 20.40 -3.46
N PHE A 242 -4.64 19.20 -2.89
CA PHE A 242 -5.83 18.35 -3.03
C PHE A 242 -6.83 18.49 -1.88
N TYR A 243 -6.62 19.39 -0.92
CA TYR A 243 -7.44 19.58 0.27
C TYR A 243 -8.94 19.53 -0.02
N ARG A 244 -9.39 20.27 -1.04
CA ARG A 244 -10.81 20.32 -1.42
C ARG A 244 -11.37 18.97 -1.90
N GLN A 245 -10.53 18.14 -2.49
CA GLN A 245 -10.94 16.81 -2.94
C GLN A 245 -11.05 15.84 -1.76
N PHE A 246 -10.18 15.97 -0.76
CA PHE A 246 -10.30 15.21 0.49
C PHE A 246 -11.60 15.54 1.21
N GLU A 247 -11.86 16.84 1.45
CA GLU A 247 -13.08 17.31 2.10
C GLU A 247 -14.35 16.85 1.35
N ALA A 248 -14.35 16.94 0.02
CA ALA A 248 -15.48 16.53 -0.80
C ALA A 248 -15.73 15.02 -0.68
N GLN A 249 -14.69 14.20 -0.67
CA GLN A 249 -14.87 12.76 -0.55
C GLN A 249 -15.24 12.34 0.87
N VAL A 250 -14.60 12.89 1.91
CA VAL A 250 -14.98 12.65 3.31
C VAL A 250 -16.44 12.99 3.53
N GLY A 251 -16.90 14.13 3.00
CA GLY A 251 -18.28 14.59 3.15
C GLY A 251 -19.35 13.66 2.54
N LEU A 252 -18.99 12.77 1.63
CA LEU A 252 -19.93 11.81 1.03
C LEU A 252 -19.83 10.39 1.62
N MET A 253 -18.87 10.10 2.50
CA MET A 253 -18.67 8.74 3.03
C MET A 253 -19.87 8.21 3.82
N GLU A 254 -20.61 9.06 4.51
CA GLU A 254 -21.85 8.67 5.18
C GLU A 254 -22.90 8.19 4.17
N GLU A 255 -23.05 8.88 3.03
CA GLU A 255 -23.96 8.48 1.96
C GLU A 255 -23.51 7.18 1.27
N VAL A 256 -22.19 6.97 1.14
CA VAL A 256 -21.60 5.70 0.67
C VAL A 256 -21.89 4.57 1.65
N GLY A 257 -22.10 4.88 2.94
CA GLY A 257 -22.31 3.90 4.00
C GLY A 257 -21.02 3.45 4.66
N VAL A 258 -19.95 4.26 4.56
CA VAL A 258 -18.63 3.99 5.12
C VAL A 258 -18.40 4.85 6.35
N ALA A 259 -18.02 4.23 7.47
CA ALA A 259 -17.54 4.94 8.65
C ALA A 259 -16.20 5.60 8.32
N ALA A 260 -16.13 6.93 8.48
CA ALA A 260 -14.92 7.70 8.20
C ALA A 260 -14.48 8.48 9.44
N ASP A 261 -13.23 8.26 9.85
CA ASP A 261 -12.54 9.08 10.85
C ASP A 261 -11.53 9.99 10.15
N THR A 262 -11.37 11.22 10.67
CA THR A 262 -10.54 12.22 9.99
C THR A 262 -9.66 12.98 10.95
N ILE A 263 -8.37 13.11 10.61
CA ILE A 263 -7.45 14.08 11.22
C ILE A 263 -7.05 15.11 10.17
N VAL A 264 -7.32 16.37 10.45
CA VAL A 264 -6.90 17.51 9.61
C VAL A 264 -5.73 18.22 10.28
N LEU A 265 -4.61 18.29 9.60
CA LEU A 265 -3.40 18.94 10.08
C LEU A 265 -3.36 20.39 9.59
N GLU A 266 -3.56 21.34 10.49
CA GLU A 266 -3.54 22.77 10.18
C GLU A 266 -2.18 23.23 9.67
N GLN A 267 -2.17 23.91 8.53
CA GLN A 267 -0.97 24.45 7.87
C GLN A 267 0.05 23.40 7.39
N TRP A 268 -0.36 22.13 7.28
CA TRP A 268 0.50 21.09 6.72
C TRP A 268 0.29 20.96 5.21
N PRO A 269 1.39 20.81 4.45
CA PRO A 269 1.35 20.57 2.98
C PRO A 269 1.13 19.09 2.68
N HIS A 270 1.10 18.76 1.39
CA HIS A 270 1.18 17.38 0.89
C HIS A 270 2.53 16.72 1.24
N GLY A 271 2.53 15.42 1.51
CA GLY A 271 3.78 14.65 1.65
C GLY A 271 4.44 14.72 3.02
N PHE A 272 3.69 14.90 4.09
CA PHE A 272 4.22 14.93 5.45
C PHE A 272 4.62 13.55 6.01
N GLY A 273 4.24 12.47 5.36
CA GLY A 273 4.59 11.11 5.77
C GLY A 273 4.14 10.76 7.19
N GLY A 274 5.07 10.26 8.00
CA GLY A 274 4.85 9.94 9.42
C GLY A 274 4.97 11.12 10.39
N ASP A 275 5.16 12.35 9.88
CA ASP A 275 5.26 13.56 10.69
C ASP A 275 3.87 14.10 11.08
N GLY A 276 3.84 15.08 11.98
CA GLY A 276 2.58 15.74 12.39
C GLY A 276 1.84 15.08 13.55
N GLY A 277 2.37 13.99 14.11
CA GLY A 277 1.84 13.37 15.33
C GLY A 277 0.52 12.63 15.17
N TRP A 278 0.07 12.39 13.95
CA TRP A 278 -1.22 11.74 13.68
C TRP A 278 -1.21 10.22 13.94
N VAL A 279 -0.02 9.61 14.04
CA VAL A 279 0.13 8.16 14.32
C VAL A 279 -0.02 7.87 15.82
N ALA A 280 0.09 8.86 16.69
CA ALA A 280 0.10 8.71 18.16
C ALA A 280 -1.29 8.50 18.79
#